data_599f8ba8486b291d7be182e8efa73a11
#
_entry.id   599f8ba8486b291d7be182e8efa73a11
#
_cell.length_a   1.000
_cell.length_b   1.000
_cell.length_c   1.000
_cell.angle_alpha   90.00
_cell.angle_beta   90.00
_cell.angle_gamma   90.00
#
_symmetry.space_group_name_H-M   'P 1'
#
loop_
_entity.id
_entity.type
_entity.pdbx_description
1 polymer ?
#
loop_
_entity_poly.entity_id
_entity_poly.type
_entity_poly.pdbx_seq_one_letter_code
_entity_poly.pdbx_strand_id
1 'polypeptide(L)'
;ETLAIDRVKELFGAEHANVQPHSGAQANMAAYFAVLEPGDTAMGMQLDHGGHLTHGAGVNFSGKLYNFVNYGLDKDTETIDYDEVERLAKEHKPKLIVAGCSAYPRILDFPRFRAIADSVDALLMVDMAHIAGLIAGGAHPSPFPYANIVTSTTQKSLRGPRGGFILCDQDLARKIDFAVFPQMQGGPLMQAIAGKAVCFGQALKPEFSNYAHQLVSNCKLLADDLSAAGIRMVSGGTDNHMVLVDVTPLGITGQQAERALEAVGIIANKNAIPYDPQPPRVTSGLRLGTPAITSRGMKEPEVKLVAGMLINVLKDLEDKETHAKVAAEVKALTSQFGIPGIDS
;
A
#
# COMPACT_ATOMS: atom_id res chain seq x y z
N GLU A 1 -3.23 -13.40 -22.32
CA GLU A 1 -3.82 -13.48 -20.97
C GLU A 1 -3.23 -14.67 -20.21
N THR A 2 -3.26 -15.89 -20.74
CA THR A 2 -2.73 -17.11 -20.11
C THR A 2 -1.31 -16.88 -19.53
N LEU A 3 -0.41 -16.27 -20.31
CA LEU A 3 0.94 -15.97 -19.84
C LEU A 3 0.97 -15.06 -18.59
N ALA A 4 0.04 -14.11 -18.46
CA ALA A 4 -0.05 -13.27 -17.27
C ALA A 4 -0.58 -14.05 -16.06
N ILE A 5 -1.57 -14.93 -16.29
CA ILE A 5 -2.13 -15.81 -15.27
C ILE A 5 -1.06 -16.78 -14.74
N ASP A 6 -0.35 -17.47 -15.63
CA ASP A 6 0.67 -18.46 -15.26
C ASP A 6 1.78 -17.80 -14.43
N ARG A 7 2.28 -16.63 -14.89
CA ARG A 7 3.34 -15.91 -14.21
C ARG A 7 2.93 -15.37 -12.84
N VAL A 8 1.71 -14.83 -12.69
CA VAL A 8 1.28 -14.31 -11.40
C VAL A 8 1.01 -15.44 -10.40
N LYS A 9 0.51 -16.58 -10.87
CA LYS A 9 0.37 -17.79 -10.04
C LYS A 9 1.73 -18.28 -9.55
N GLU A 10 2.71 -18.38 -10.44
CA GLU A 10 4.09 -18.74 -10.10
C GLU A 10 4.70 -17.76 -9.10
N LEU A 11 4.55 -16.44 -9.35
CA LEU A 11 5.15 -15.39 -8.56
C LEU A 11 4.69 -15.37 -7.10
N PHE A 12 3.42 -15.69 -6.84
CA PHE A 12 2.83 -15.64 -5.50
C PHE A 12 2.46 -17.02 -4.93
N GLY A 13 2.60 -18.11 -5.69
CA GLY A 13 2.23 -19.45 -5.26
C GLY A 13 0.72 -19.67 -5.15
N ALA A 14 -0.09 -18.99 -5.97
CA ALA A 14 -1.54 -19.08 -5.92
C ALA A 14 -2.10 -20.23 -6.77
N GLU A 15 -3.23 -20.80 -6.36
CA GLU A 15 -3.92 -21.86 -7.09
C GLU A 15 -4.66 -21.33 -8.32
N HIS A 16 -5.32 -20.16 -8.19
CA HIS A 16 -6.06 -19.49 -9.26
C HIS A 16 -5.73 -18.00 -9.33
N ALA A 17 -5.84 -17.42 -10.53
CA ALA A 17 -5.63 -16.00 -10.78
C ALA A 17 -6.58 -15.45 -11.84
N ASN A 18 -7.13 -14.25 -11.56
CA ASN A 18 -7.83 -13.43 -12.55
C ASN A 18 -7.09 -12.10 -12.73
N VAL A 19 -6.65 -11.83 -13.96
CA VAL A 19 -5.83 -10.66 -14.32
C VAL A 19 -6.62 -9.57 -15.05
N GLN A 20 -7.94 -9.72 -15.16
CA GLN A 20 -8.81 -8.79 -15.88
C GLN A 20 -9.22 -7.52 -15.13
N PRO A 21 -9.22 -7.44 -13.78
CA PRO A 21 -9.61 -6.20 -13.10
C PRO A 21 -8.85 -4.96 -13.60
N HIS A 22 -9.60 -3.90 -13.91
CA HIS A 22 -9.03 -2.65 -14.45
C HIS A 22 -8.30 -1.84 -13.37
N SER A 23 -8.57 -2.09 -12.10
CA SER A 23 -7.93 -1.43 -10.95
C SER A 23 -8.01 -2.28 -9.69
N GLY A 24 -7.25 -1.92 -8.64
CA GLY A 24 -7.38 -2.56 -7.33
C GLY A 24 -8.77 -2.40 -6.71
N ALA A 25 -9.41 -1.23 -6.89
CA ALA A 25 -10.78 -1.03 -6.41
C ALA A 25 -11.78 -1.98 -7.06
N GLN A 26 -11.62 -2.26 -8.37
CA GLN A 26 -12.46 -3.22 -9.08
C GLN A 26 -12.09 -4.66 -8.72
N ALA A 27 -10.83 -4.97 -8.43
CA ALA A 27 -10.45 -6.27 -7.89
C ALA A 27 -11.12 -6.53 -6.53
N ASN A 28 -11.11 -5.54 -5.62
CA ASN A 28 -11.79 -5.63 -4.34
C ASN A 28 -13.32 -5.77 -4.52
N MET A 29 -13.91 -5.00 -5.43
CA MET A 29 -15.34 -5.07 -5.72
C MET A 29 -15.75 -6.45 -6.23
N ALA A 30 -15.00 -7.01 -7.17
CA ALA A 30 -15.25 -8.37 -7.69
C ALA A 30 -15.08 -9.43 -6.59
N ALA A 31 -14.05 -9.31 -5.75
CA ALA A 31 -13.87 -10.21 -4.60
C ALA A 31 -15.07 -10.16 -3.65
N TYR A 32 -15.60 -8.97 -3.34
CA TYR A 32 -16.79 -8.84 -2.49
C TYR A 32 -18.02 -9.44 -3.16
N PHE A 33 -18.27 -9.17 -4.45
CA PHE A 33 -19.40 -9.75 -5.19
C PHE A 33 -19.36 -11.28 -5.28
N ALA A 34 -18.16 -11.86 -5.22
CA ALA A 34 -18.01 -13.31 -5.26
C ALA A 34 -18.42 -14.00 -3.95
N VAL A 35 -18.35 -13.30 -2.79
CA VAL A 35 -18.48 -13.93 -1.47
C VAL A 35 -19.45 -13.24 -0.52
N LEU A 36 -19.95 -12.05 -0.85
CA LEU A 36 -20.89 -11.27 -0.04
C LEU A 36 -22.16 -10.92 -0.80
N GLU A 37 -23.27 -10.85 -0.08
CA GLU A 37 -24.52 -10.26 -0.53
C GLU A 37 -24.67 -8.83 0.04
N PRO A 38 -25.40 -7.91 -0.62
CA PRO A 38 -25.68 -6.60 -0.06
C PRO A 38 -26.26 -6.67 1.35
N GLY A 39 -25.67 -5.92 2.28
CA GLY A 39 -26.02 -5.93 3.69
C GLY A 39 -25.25 -6.94 4.55
N ASP A 40 -24.46 -7.81 3.95
CA ASP A 40 -23.58 -8.70 4.72
C ASP A 40 -22.55 -7.91 5.53
N THR A 41 -22.17 -8.47 6.68
CA THR A 41 -21.13 -7.88 7.53
C THR A 41 -19.75 -8.30 7.04
N ALA A 42 -18.89 -7.30 6.85
CA ALA A 42 -17.47 -7.47 6.57
C ALA A 42 -16.64 -6.63 7.57
N MET A 43 -15.37 -6.92 7.68
CA MET A 43 -14.47 -6.18 8.56
C MET A 43 -13.23 -5.73 7.81
N GLY A 44 -12.75 -4.49 8.08
CA GLY A 44 -11.58 -3.94 7.42
C GLY A 44 -10.94 -2.81 8.24
N MET A 45 -9.72 -2.42 7.90
CA MET A 45 -9.01 -1.35 8.58
C MET A 45 -9.70 0.00 8.35
N GLN A 46 -9.82 0.78 9.41
CA GLN A 46 -10.36 2.15 9.39
C GLN A 46 -9.54 3.06 8.46
N LEU A 47 -10.23 3.91 7.69
CA LEU A 47 -9.60 4.72 6.63
C LEU A 47 -8.52 5.68 7.17
N ASP A 48 -8.80 6.40 8.23
CA ASP A 48 -7.90 7.37 8.86
C ASP A 48 -6.78 6.71 9.69
N HIS A 49 -6.87 5.40 9.93
CA HIS A 49 -5.79 4.58 10.50
C HIS A 49 -4.94 3.88 9.43
N GLY A 50 -5.12 4.23 8.17
CA GLY A 50 -4.31 3.71 7.07
C GLY A 50 -5.03 2.70 6.17
N GLY A 51 -6.32 2.43 6.37
CA GLY A 51 -7.13 1.57 5.50
C GLY A 51 -7.27 2.13 4.07
N HIS A 52 -7.89 1.36 3.20
CA HIS A 52 -8.22 1.81 1.84
C HIS A 52 -9.71 2.20 1.77
N LEU A 53 -10.07 3.08 0.82
CA LEU A 53 -11.47 3.48 0.58
C LEU A 53 -12.40 2.28 0.42
N THR A 54 -11.94 1.22 -0.26
CA THR A 54 -12.71 0.01 -0.50
C THR A 54 -12.80 -0.93 0.72
N HIS A 55 -12.24 -0.56 1.86
CA HIS A 55 -12.36 -1.31 3.11
C HIS A 55 -13.48 -0.76 4.01
N GLY A 56 -14.59 -0.33 3.39
CA GLY A 56 -15.79 0.07 4.11
C GLY A 56 -15.97 1.57 4.33
N ALA A 57 -15.19 2.43 3.65
CA ALA A 57 -15.42 3.87 3.77
C ALA A 57 -16.83 4.26 3.29
N GLY A 58 -17.58 5.03 4.10
CA GLY A 58 -18.98 5.35 3.83
C GLY A 58 -19.26 6.08 2.52
N VAL A 59 -18.24 6.73 1.94
CA VAL A 59 -18.35 7.39 0.62
C VAL A 59 -18.11 6.42 -0.54
N ASN A 60 -17.57 5.22 -0.27
CA ASN A 60 -17.22 4.21 -1.25
C ASN A 60 -18.35 3.18 -1.43
N PHE A 61 -18.36 2.47 -2.55
CA PHE A 61 -19.33 1.39 -2.80
C PHE A 61 -19.35 0.36 -1.67
N SER A 62 -18.18 0.03 -1.09
CA SER A 62 -18.06 -0.97 -0.03
C SER A 62 -18.85 -0.59 1.22
N GLY A 63 -18.72 0.65 1.70
CA GLY A 63 -19.51 1.13 2.84
C GLY A 63 -20.97 1.44 2.52
N LYS A 64 -21.37 1.46 1.23
CA LYS A 64 -22.75 1.64 0.82
C LYS A 64 -23.52 0.34 0.64
N LEU A 65 -22.83 -0.72 0.22
CA LEU A 65 -23.44 -2.01 -0.09
C LEU A 65 -23.37 -2.99 1.09
N TYR A 66 -22.32 -2.89 1.91
CA TYR A 66 -22.05 -3.85 2.98
C TYR A 66 -21.99 -3.17 4.34
N ASN A 67 -22.26 -3.94 5.39
CA ASN A 67 -22.13 -3.48 6.76
C ASN A 67 -20.68 -3.68 7.24
N PHE A 68 -19.81 -2.68 7.01
CA PHE A 68 -18.42 -2.76 7.42
C PHE A 68 -18.23 -2.37 8.88
N VAL A 69 -17.60 -3.26 9.64
CA VAL A 69 -17.06 -3.01 10.97
C VAL A 69 -15.57 -2.69 10.80
N ASN A 70 -15.13 -1.52 11.26
CA ASN A 70 -13.74 -1.12 11.08
C ASN A 70 -12.93 -1.39 12.35
N TYR A 71 -11.76 -2.04 12.19
CA TYR A 71 -10.75 -2.12 13.22
C TYR A 71 -9.73 -0.99 13.06
N GLY A 72 -9.19 -0.54 14.17
CA GLY A 72 -8.22 0.55 14.22
C GLY A 72 -6.84 0.08 14.64
N LEU A 73 -6.01 1.06 14.98
CA LEU A 73 -4.69 0.86 15.58
C LEU A 73 -4.78 1.15 17.08
N ASP A 74 -3.93 0.51 17.85
CA ASP A 74 -3.73 0.87 19.26
C ASP A 74 -3.21 2.31 19.36
N LYS A 75 -3.69 3.04 20.36
CA LYS A 75 -3.42 4.48 20.47
C LYS A 75 -1.99 4.79 20.89
N ASP A 76 -1.38 3.92 21.67
CA ASP A 76 -0.07 4.18 22.24
C ASP A 76 1.05 3.66 21.34
N THR A 77 0.85 2.50 20.70
CA THR A 77 1.82 1.86 19.82
C THR A 77 1.64 2.24 18.34
N GLU A 78 0.46 2.73 17.96
CA GLU A 78 0.06 3.03 16.58
C GLU A 78 0.21 1.81 15.65
N THR A 79 0.06 0.60 16.22
CA THR A 79 0.08 -0.68 15.50
C THR A 79 -1.26 -1.38 15.62
N ILE A 80 -1.51 -2.38 14.75
CA ILE A 80 -2.75 -3.15 14.80
C ILE A 80 -2.83 -3.90 16.14
N ASP A 81 -3.91 -3.66 16.87
CA ASP A 81 -4.28 -4.44 18.05
C ASP A 81 -5.06 -5.68 17.60
N TYR A 82 -4.36 -6.80 17.47
CA TYR A 82 -4.98 -8.06 17.02
C TYR A 82 -5.98 -8.64 18.01
N ASP A 83 -5.88 -8.32 19.29
CA ASP A 83 -6.84 -8.77 20.30
C ASP A 83 -8.15 -7.99 20.15
N GLU A 84 -8.08 -6.70 19.83
CA GLU A 84 -9.26 -5.90 19.49
C GLU A 84 -9.89 -6.35 18.16
N VAL A 85 -9.07 -6.69 17.13
CA VAL A 85 -9.57 -7.29 15.89
C VAL A 85 -10.33 -8.58 16.18
N GLU A 86 -9.80 -9.46 17.04
CA GLU A 86 -10.45 -10.71 17.44
C GLU A 86 -11.75 -10.46 18.21
N ARG A 87 -11.75 -9.51 19.14
CA ARG A 87 -12.95 -9.11 19.89
C ARG A 87 -14.07 -8.64 18.98
N LEU A 88 -13.76 -7.73 18.05
CA LEU A 88 -14.72 -7.22 17.05
C LEU A 88 -15.23 -8.34 16.12
N ALA A 89 -14.35 -9.24 15.70
CA ALA A 89 -14.75 -10.37 14.87
C ALA A 89 -15.76 -11.28 15.59
N LYS A 90 -15.52 -11.62 16.86
CA LYS A 90 -16.41 -12.44 17.68
C LYS A 90 -17.76 -11.75 17.95
N GLU A 91 -17.76 -10.44 18.15
CA GLU A 91 -18.95 -9.65 18.41
C GLU A 91 -19.83 -9.54 17.15
N HIS A 92 -19.23 -9.21 15.99
CA HIS A 92 -19.96 -8.87 14.77
C HIS A 92 -20.09 -10.02 13.78
N LYS A 93 -19.32 -11.09 13.94
CA LYS A 93 -19.32 -12.30 13.09
C LYS A 93 -19.32 -11.97 11.58
N PRO A 94 -18.32 -11.25 11.08
CA PRO A 94 -18.24 -10.90 9.68
C PRO A 94 -18.09 -12.15 8.81
N LYS A 95 -18.64 -12.13 7.58
CA LYS A 95 -18.41 -13.18 6.58
C LYS A 95 -17.04 -13.06 5.93
N LEU A 96 -16.46 -11.84 5.94
CA LEU A 96 -15.18 -11.53 5.33
C LEU A 96 -14.38 -10.58 6.22
N ILE A 97 -13.13 -10.94 6.50
CA ILE A 97 -12.14 -10.06 7.12
C ILE A 97 -11.14 -9.63 6.06
N VAL A 98 -10.97 -8.31 5.90
CA VAL A 98 -10.02 -7.71 4.95
C VAL A 98 -8.81 -7.22 5.70
N ALA A 99 -7.65 -7.85 5.46
CA ALA A 99 -6.34 -7.40 5.91
C ALA A 99 -5.66 -6.64 4.76
N GLY A 100 -5.13 -5.46 5.05
CA GLY A 100 -4.45 -4.64 4.04
C GLY A 100 -4.61 -3.16 4.34
N CYS A 101 -3.70 -2.37 3.78
CA CYS A 101 -3.61 -0.96 4.13
C CYS A 101 -2.97 -0.14 3.00
N SER A 102 -3.25 1.17 3.03
CA SER A 102 -2.67 2.17 2.13
C SER A 102 -1.58 3.01 2.79
N ALA A 103 -1.59 3.10 4.12
CA ALA A 103 -0.67 3.95 4.89
C ALA A 103 -0.36 3.33 6.27
N TYR A 104 0.14 2.10 6.25
CA TYR A 104 0.59 1.39 7.45
C TYR A 104 2.03 0.92 7.26
N PRO A 105 3.00 1.43 8.03
CA PRO A 105 4.41 1.19 7.78
C PRO A 105 4.95 -0.09 8.42
N ARG A 106 4.12 -0.90 9.09
CA ARG A 106 4.55 -2.13 9.77
C ARG A 106 4.14 -3.38 9.01
N ILE A 107 4.72 -4.52 9.38
CA ILE A 107 4.37 -5.83 8.85
C ILE A 107 2.96 -6.23 9.33
N LEU A 108 2.21 -6.88 8.43
CA LEU A 108 0.93 -7.50 8.74
C LEU A 108 1.15 -8.96 9.18
N ASP A 109 0.59 -9.35 10.32
CA ASP A 109 0.63 -10.74 10.81
C ASP A 109 -0.52 -11.54 10.18
N PHE A 110 -0.25 -12.12 9.00
CA PHE A 110 -1.24 -12.93 8.28
C PHE A 110 -1.66 -14.20 9.03
N PRO A 111 -0.74 -14.93 9.71
CA PRO A 111 -1.12 -16.03 10.61
C PRO A 111 -2.15 -15.62 11.67
N ARG A 112 -1.96 -14.47 12.30
CA ARG A 112 -2.90 -13.97 13.33
C ARG A 112 -4.25 -13.60 12.73
N PHE A 113 -4.28 -12.92 11.57
CA PHE A 113 -5.53 -12.66 10.85
C PHE A 113 -6.26 -13.96 10.45
N ARG A 114 -5.53 -14.99 9.99
CA ARG A 114 -6.12 -16.29 9.67
C ARG A 114 -6.76 -16.93 10.90
N ALA A 115 -6.04 -16.98 12.02
CA ALA A 115 -6.59 -17.53 13.26
C ALA A 115 -7.85 -16.81 13.74
N ILE A 116 -7.89 -15.47 13.61
CA ILE A 116 -9.07 -14.68 13.92
C ILE A 116 -10.23 -15.04 12.98
N ALA A 117 -9.99 -15.09 11.68
CA ALA A 117 -11.03 -15.44 10.71
C ALA A 117 -11.60 -16.84 10.93
N ASP A 118 -10.73 -17.83 11.22
CA ASP A 118 -11.14 -19.19 11.57
C ASP A 118 -12.02 -19.24 12.84
N SER A 119 -11.73 -18.39 13.81
CA SER A 119 -12.48 -18.37 15.08
C SER A 119 -13.96 -17.98 14.94
N VAL A 120 -14.32 -17.36 13.79
CA VAL A 120 -15.67 -16.88 13.51
C VAL A 120 -16.24 -17.39 12.17
N ASP A 121 -15.58 -18.37 11.56
CA ASP A 121 -15.96 -18.96 10.25
C ASP A 121 -16.01 -17.92 9.12
N ALA A 122 -15.10 -16.95 9.15
CA ALA A 122 -14.98 -15.92 8.13
C ALA A 122 -13.94 -16.28 7.06
N LEU A 123 -14.14 -15.79 5.83
CA LEU A 123 -13.06 -15.77 4.84
C LEU A 123 -12.04 -14.68 5.18
N LEU A 124 -10.77 -14.95 4.91
CA LEU A 124 -9.71 -13.94 4.97
C LEU A 124 -9.36 -13.47 3.55
N MET A 125 -9.52 -12.19 3.32
CA MET A 125 -9.03 -11.51 2.12
C MET A 125 -7.85 -10.61 2.48
N VAL A 126 -6.79 -10.65 1.67
CA VAL A 126 -5.64 -9.74 1.82
C VAL A 126 -5.56 -8.82 0.61
N ASP A 127 -5.72 -7.52 0.84
CA ASP A 127 -5.38 -6.48 -0.15
C ASP A 127 -3.89 -6.14 0.00
N MET A 128 -3.05 -6.79 -0.81
CA MET A 128 -1.60 -6.60 -0.77
C MET A 128 -1.10 -5.49 -1.70
N ALA A 129 -1.99 -4.65 -2.24
CA ALA A 129 -1.66 -3.70 -3.31
C ALA A 129 -0.41 -2.85 -3.03
N HIS A 130 -0.22 -2.38 -1.81
CA HIS A 130 0.96 -1.59 -1.45
C HIS A 130 2.24 -2.42 -1.31
N ILE A 131 2.13 -3.62 -0.78
CA ILE A 131 3.27 -4.48 -0.44
C ILE A 131 3.54 -5.59 -1.46
N ALA A 132 2.76 -5.68 -2.54
CA ALA A 132 2.86 -6.77 -3.52
C ALA A 132 4.27 -6.92 -4.13
N GLY A 133 4.96 -5.82 -4.42
CA GLY A 133 6.33 -5.88 -4.89
C GLY A 133 7.33 -6.37 -3.85
N LEU A 134 7.08 -6.08 -2.57
CA LEU A 134 7.91 -6.58 -1.47
C LEU A 134 7.71 -8.09 -1.27
N ILE A 135 6.47 -8.55 -1.34
CA ILE A 135 6.14 -9.98 -1.27
C ILE A 135 6.76 -10.73 -2.44
N ALA A 136 6.58 -10.23 -3.68
CA ALA A 136 7.16 -10.81 -4.89
C ALA A 136 8.68 -10.92 -4.84
N GLY A 137 9.35 -9.94 -4.23
CA GLY A 137 10.81 -9.92 -4.07
C GLY A 137 11.33 -10.57 -2.79
N GLY A 138 10.45 -11.13 -1.95
CA GLY A 138 10.84 -11.80 -0.70
C GLY A 138 11.23 -10.87 0.45
N ALA A 139 10.92 -9.58 0.35
CA ALA A 139 11.24 -8.57 1.37
C ALA A 139 10.06 -8.31 2.35
N HIS A 140 8.96 -9.05 2.23
CA HIS A 140 7.81 -9.01 3.14
C HIS A 140 7.18 -10.41 3.19
N PRO A 141 6.63 -10.85 4.34
CA PRO A 141 5.91 -12.13 4.44
C PRO A 141 4.79 -12.24 3.39
N SER A 142 4.60 -13.47 2.87
CA SER A 142 3.51 -13.77 1.93
C SER A 142 2.18 -13.94 2.67
N PRO A 143 1.03 -13.48 2.09
CA PRO A 143 -0.29 -13.82 2.60
C PRO A 143 -0.66 -15.29 2.39
N PHE A 144 0.02 -16.01 1.49
CA PHE A 144 -0.18 -17.45 1.33
C PHE A 144 0.68 -18.24 2.33
N PRO A 145 0.13 -19.33 2.90
CA PRO A 145 -1.16 -19.98 2.60
C PRO A 145 -2.35 -19.49 3.45
N TYR A 146 -2.30 -18.32 4.06
CA TYR A 146 -3.28 -17.88 5.06
C TYR A 146 -4.56 -17.28 4.48
N ALA A 147 -4.45 -16.58 3.34
CA ALA A 147 -5.58 -15.87 2.72
C ALA A 147 -6.34 -16.75 1.73
N ASN A 148 -7.68 -16.70 1.77
CA ASN A 148 -8.54 -17.34 0.78
C ASN A 148 -8.61 -16.54 -0.53
N ILE A 149 -8.55 -15.21 -0.41
CA ILE A 149 -8.56 -14.26 -1.54
C ILE A 149 -7.44 -13.26 -1.33
N VAL A 150 -6.69 -12.97 -2.37
CA VAL A 150 -5.68 -11.91 -2.38
C VAL A 150 -5.95 -10.99 -3.54
N THR A 151 -6.08 -9.69 -3.27
CA THR A 151 -6.22 -8.67 -4.31
C THR A 151 -5.00 -7.78 -4.36
N SER A 152 -4.74 -7.19 -5.53
CA SER A 152 -3.63 -6.28 -5.69
C SER A 152 -3.80 -5.32 -6.86
N THR A 153 -2.86 -4.38 -6.93
CA THR A 153 -2.58 -3.54 -8.10
C THR A 153 -1.25 -3.90 -8.72
N THR A 154 -1.06 -3.59 -9.99
CA THR A 154 0.23 -3.81 -10.67
C THR A 154 1.13 -2.58 -10.71
N GLN A 155 0.59 -1.35 -10.62
CA GLN A 155 1.33 -0.10 -10.84
C GLN A 155 2.07 0.48 -9.62
N LYS A 156 1.98 -0.16 -8.45
CA LYS A 156 2.67 0.31 -7.22
C LYS A 156 4.07 -0.32 -7.13
N SER A 157 4.42 -0.92 -6.01
CA SER A 157 5.75 -1.54 -5.80
C SER A 157 6.11 -2.65 -6.80
N LEU A 158 5.14 -3.25 -7.49
CA LEU A 158 5.38 -4.18 -8.61
C LEU A 158 5.91 -3.53 -9.88
N ARG A 159 5.79 -2.20 -10.05
CA ARG A 159 6.28 -1.43 -11.21
C ARG A 159 5.66 -1.81 -12.56
N GLY A 160 4.42 -2.29 -12.55
CA GLY A 160 3.68 -2.69 -13.75
C GLY A 160 2.72 -1.61 -14.28
N PRO A 161 1.89 -1.95 -15.27
CA PRO A 161 0.87 -1.06 -15.79
C PRO A 161 -0.22 -0.82 -14.74
N ARG A 162 -1.00 0.27 -14.89
CA ARG A 162 -2.20 0.45 -14.08
C ARG A 162 -3.19 -0.68 -14.35
N GLY A 163 -3.58 -1.36 -13.27
CA GLY A 163 -4.51 -2.47 -13.30
C GLY A 163 -4.59 -3.16 -11.94
N GLY A 164 -5.48 -4.15 -11.83
CA GLY A 164 -5.61 -5.01 -10.67
C GLY A 164 -5.52 -6.49 -11.06
N PHE A 165 -5.42 -7.34 -10.07
CA PHE A 165 -5.55 -8.78 -10.20
C PHE A 165 -6.09 -9.39 -8.92
N ILE A 166 -6.63 -10.59 -9.04
CA ILE A 166 -7.15 -11.36 -7.91
C ILE A 166 -6.50 -12.74 -7.95
N LEU A 167 -6.06 -13.21 -6.81
CA LEU A 167 -5.59 -14.57 -6.58
C LEU A 167 -6.53 -15.21 -5.54
N CYS A 168 -6.79 -16.50 -5.66
CA CYS A 168 -7.65 -17.17 -4.68
C CYS A 168 -7.41 -18.69 -4.65
N ASP A 169 -8.01 -19.33 -3.65
CA ASP A 169 -8.13 -20.79 -3.57
C ASP A 169 -8.94 -21.31 -4.76
N GLN A 170 -8.66 -22.53 -5.21
CA GLN A 170 -9.32 -23.14 -6.36
C GLN A 170 -10.85 -23.22 -6.22
N ASP A 171 -11.35 -23.43 -5.01
CA ASP A 171 -12.79 -23.53 -4.73
C ASP A 171 -13.54 -22.19 -4.97
N LEU A 172 -12.84 -21.06 -4.92
CA LEU A 172 -13.40 -19.73 -5.19
C LEU A 172 -13.24 -19.30 -6.65
N ALA A 173 -12.44 -20.00 -7.45
CA ALA A 173 -12.08 -19.60 -8.81
C ALA A 173 -13.28 -19.22 -9.67
N ARG A 174 -14.28 -20.10 -9.76
CA ARG A 174 -15.48 -19.87 -10.57
C ARG A 174 -16.29 -18.65 -10.11
N LYS A 175 -16.39 -18.43 -8.80
CA LYS A 175 -17.12 -17.28 -8.23
C LYS A 175 -16.39 -15.98 -8.55
N ILE A 176 -15.07 -15.95 -8.40
CA ILE A 176 -14.22 -14.80 -8.71
C ILE A 176 -14.30 -14.46 -10.21
N ASP A 177 -14.15 -15.45 -11.09
CA ASP A 177 -14.19 -15.21 -12.54
C ASP A 177 -15.56 -14.68 -12.98
N PHE A 178 -16.64 -15.25 -12.44
CA PHE A 178 -18.00 -14.79 -12.71
C PHE A 178 -18.24 -13.37 -12.17
N ALA A 179 -17.73 -13.03 -11.00
CA ALA A 179 -17.85 -11.71 -10.41
C ALA A 179 -17.10 -10.65 -11.24
N VAL A 180 -15.94 -11.01 -11.81
CA VAL A 180 -15.23 -10.12 -12.73
C VAL A 180 -15.99 -9.99 -14.04
N PHE A 181 -16.34 -11.10 -14.68
CA PHE A 181 -17.13 -11.13 -15.92
C PHE A 181 -18.12 -12.29 -15.87
N PRO A 182 -19.40 -12.06 -16.13
CA PRO A 182 -20.03 -10.82 -16.65
C PRO A 182 -20.60 -9.89 -15.57
N GLN A 183 -20.42 -10.17 -14.27
CA GLN A 183 -21.17 -9.47 -13.23
C GLN A 183 -20.74 -7.99 -13.08
N MET A 184 -19.43 -7.69 -13.14
CA MET A 184 -18.92 -6.34 -12.89
C MET A 184 -18.32 -5.66 -14.12
N GLN A 185 -17.58 -6.41 -14.94
CA GLN A 185 -16.89 -5.89 -16.13
C GLN A 185 -17.42 -6.54 -17.40
N GLY A 186 -17.18 -5.86 -18.56
CA GLY A 186 -17.24 -6.45 -19.89
C GLY A 186 -15.85 -6.95 -20.32
N GLY A 187 -15.50 -6.70 -21.60
CA GLY A 187 -14.19 -7.11 -22.14
C GLY A 187 -13.01 -6.47 -21.41
N PRO A 188 -11.91 -7.21 -21.23
CA PRO A 188 -10.74 -6.72 -20.52
C PRO A 188 -9.88 -5.78 -21.39
N LEU A 189 -9.00 -5.01 -20.73
CA LEU A 189 -8.00 -4.16 -21.38
C LEU A 189 -6.76 -4.99 -21.75
N MET A 190 -6.73 -5.56 -22.97
CA MET A 190 -5.69 -6.50 -23.38
C MET A 190 -4.28 -5.89 -23.37
N GLN A 191 -4.14 -4.60 -23.70
CA GLN A 191 -2.86 -3.89 -23.59
C GLN A 191 -2.34 -3.82 -22.16
N ALA A 192 -3.24 -3.66 -21.18
CA ALA A 192 -2.85 -3.70 -19.76
C ALA A 192 -2.48 -5.13 -19.33
N ILE A 193 -3.21 -6.15 -19.81
CA ILE A 193 -2.88 -7.56 -19.52
C ILE A 193 -1.52 -7.94 -20.13
N ALA A 194 -1.21 -7.49 -21.33
CA ALA A 194 0.10 -7.69 -21.93
C ALA A 194 1.22 -7.06 -21.07
N GLY A 195 1.00 -5.82 -20.59
CA GLY A 195 1.89 -5.16 -19.65
C GLY A 195 2.03 -5.90 -18.31
N LYS A 196 0.93 -6.47 -17.77
CA LYS A 196 0.96 -7.32 -16.57
C LYS A 196 1.82 -8.56 -16.80
N ALA A 197 1.69 -9.22 -17.94
CA ALA A 197 2.52 -10.39 -18.28
C ALA A 197 4.02 -10.06 -18.31
N VAL A 198 4.40 -8.89 -18.83
CA VAL A 198 5.79 -8.41 -18.78
C VAL A 198 6.22 -8.13 -17.35
N CYS A 199 5.41 -7.38 -16.60
CA CYS A 199 5.66 -7.03 -15.20
C CYS A 199 5.93 -8.26 -14.34
N PHE A 200 5.04 -9.26 -14.38
CA PHE A 200 5.20 -10.50 -13.60
C PHE A 200 6.43 -11.30 -14.04
N GLY A 201 6.72 -11.34 -15.35
CA GLY A 201 7.95 -11.98 -15.84
C GLY A 201 9.23 -11.26 -15.43
N GLN A 202 9.19 -9.94 -15.21
CA GLN A 202 10.32 -9.20 -14.62
C GLN A 202 10.42 -9.46 -13.10
N ALA A 203 9.28 -9.56 -12.42
CA ALA A 203 9.23 -9.79 -10.97
C ALA A 203 9.72 -11.21 -10.57
N LEU A 204 9.66 -12.17 -11.48
CA LEU A 204 10.23 -13.53 -11.29
C LEU A 204 11.77 -13.58 -11.38
N LYS A 205 12.41 -12.49 -11.82
CA LYS A 205 13.88 -12.46 -11.96
C LYS A 205 14.58 -12.08 -10.63
N PRO A 206 15.81 -12.59 -10.39
CA PRO A 206 16.57 -12.29 -9.18
C PRO A 206 16.80 -10.79 -8.93
N GLU A 207 16.92 -9.99 -10.00
CA GLU A 207 17.12 -8.54 -9.90
C GLU A 207 15.93 -7.84 -9.22
N PHE A 208 14.73 -8.42 -9.30
CA PHE A 208 13.56 -7.88 -8.63
C PHE A 208 13.63 -8.08 -7.11
N SER A 209 14.18 -9.20 -6.65
CA SER A 209 14.46 -9.42 -5.22
C SER A 209 15.46 -8.38 -4.69
N ASN A 210 16.54 -8.11 -5.43
CA ASN A 210 17.49 -7.06 -5.07
C ASN A 210 16.81 -5.69 -4.94
N TYR A 211 15.93 -5.35 -5.88
CA TYR A 211 15.14 -4.12 -5.81
C TYR A 211 14.25 -4.07 -4.56
N ALA A 212 13.53 -5.15 -4.25
CA ALA A 212 12.62 -5.18 -3.11
C ALA A 212 13.34 -4.99 -1.77
N HIS A 213 14.49 -5.65 -1.59
CA HIS A 213 15.31 -5.49 -0.39
C HIS A 213 15.95 -4.09 -0.30
N GLN A 214 16.48 -3.57 -1.42
CA GLN A 214 17.02 -2.19 -1.46
C GLN A 214 15.95 -1.16 -1.11
N LEU A 215 14.71 -1.39 -1.52
CA LEU A 215 13.58 -0.50 -1.26
C LEU A 215 13.29 -0.41 0.24
N VAL A 216 13.30 -1.54 0.96
CA VAL A 216 13.12 -1.59 2.42
C VAL A 216 14.32 -0.95 3.13
N SER A 217 15.57 -1.25 2.69
CA SER A 217 16.78 -0.64 3.24
C SER A 217 16.76 0.89 3.10
N ASN A 218 16.43 1.39 1.92
CA ASN A 218 16.29 2.82 1.64
C ASN A 218 15.22 3.48 2.55
N CYS A 219 14.08 2.80 2.73
CA CYS A 219 12.99 3.34 3.53
C CYS A 219 13.33 3.39 5.02
N LYS A 220 14.01 2.35 5.51
CA LYS A 220 14.48 2.32 6.89
C LYS A 220 15.50 3.43 7.17
N LEU A 221 16.48 3.60 6.28
CA LEU A 221 17.47 4.67 6.40
C LEU A 221 16.80 6.06 6.40
N LEU A 222 15.84 6.27 5.50
CA LEU A 222 15.06 7.51 5.46
C LEU A 222 14.35 7.77 6.80
N ALA A 223 13.70 6.75 7.37
CA ALA A 223 13.02 6.86 8.65
C ALA A 223 14.00 7.17 9.80
N ASP A 224 15.15 6.49 9.83
CA ASP A 224 16.18 6.67 10.85
C ASP A 224 16.78 8.10 10.81
N ASP A 225 17.10 8.61 9.62
CA ASP A 225 17.66 9.96 9.44
C ASP A 225 16.62 11.06 9.80
N LEU A 226 15.37 10.89 9.42
CA LEU A 226 14.30 11.82 9.80
C LEU A 226 14.06 11.81 11.32
N SER A 227 14.03 10.62 11.93
CA SER A 227 13.89 10.46 13.37
C SER A 227 15.03 11.09 14.15
N ALA A 228 16.28 10.88 13.70
CA ALA A 228 17.48 11.50 14.29
C ALA A 228 17.43 13.03 14.23
N ALA A 229 16.73 13.62 13.25
CA ALA A 229 16.50 15.05 13.15
C ALA A 229 15.33 15.57 14.01
N GLY A 230 14.69 14.71 14.80
CA GLY A 230 13.59 15.05 15.69
C GLY A 230 12.20 15.03 15.03
N ILE A 231 12.08 14.46 13.84
CA ILE A 231 10.78 14.32 13.16
C ILE A 231 10.13 13.01 13.63
N ARG A 232 8.89 13.06 14.11
CA ARG A 232 8.19 11.91 14.67
C ARG A 232 7.74 10.93 13.59
N MET A 233 8.10 9.66 13.75
CA MET A 233 7.59 8.56 12.94
C MET A 233 6.36 7.95 13.59
N VAL A 234 5.26 7.82 12.87
CA VAL A 234 4.10 7.05 13.31
C VAL A 234 4.53 5.59 13.48
N SER A 235 4.07 4.93 14.54
CA SER A 235 4.48 3.59 14.97
C SER A 235 5.99 3.40 15.21
N GLY A 236 6.74 4.49 15.40
CA GLY A 236 8.18 4.45 15.71
C GLY A 236 9.10 4.05 14.55
N GLY A 237 8.63 4.02 13.28
CA GLY A 237 9.48 3.70 12.13
C GLY A 237 8.79 2.92 11.02
N THR A 238 9.56 2.11 10.27
CA THR A 238 9.02 1.32 9.15
C THR A 238 9.69 -0.05 9.02
N ASP A 239 8.90 -1.02 8.56
CA ASP A 239 9.34 -2.37 8.17
C ASP A 239 9.16 -2.60 6.65
N ASN A 240 8.69 -1.60 5.89
CA ASN A 240 8.35 -1.76 4.48
C ASN A 240 8.86 -0.58 3.60
N HIS A 241 8.13 -0.21 2.57
CA HIS A 241 8.53 0.76 1.56
C HIS A 241 8.04 2.19 1.82
N MET A 242 7.35 2.43 2.93
CA MET A 242 6.80 3.73 3.27
C MET A 242 7.05 4.10 4.73
N VAL A 243 7.12 5.39 5.00
CA VAL A 243 7.04 5.96 6.34
C VAL A 243 5.84 6.88 6.43
N LEU A 244 5.22 6.91 7.59
CA LEU A 244 4.21 7.89 7.95
C LEU A 244 4.80 8.82 9.00
N VAL A 245 4.89 10.10 8.65
CA VAL A 245 5.54 11.13 9.46
C VAL A 245 4.48 12.00 10.10
N ASP A 246 4.59 12.26 11.40
CA ASP A 246 3.82 13.29 12.08
C ASP A 246 4.61 14.61 12.09
N VAL A 247 4.05 15.66 11.48
CA VAL A 247 4.69 16.96 11.39
C VAL A 247 4.17 17.97 12.43
N THR A 248 3.25 17.54 13.31
CA THR A 248 2.71 18.43 14.36
C THR A 248 3.74 18.92 15.35
N PRO A 249 4.77 18.12 15.75
CA PRO A 249 5.83 18.65 16.62
C PRO A 249 6.65 19.79 16.00
N LEU A 250 6.62 19.92 14.66
CA LEU A 250 7.25 21.06 13.96
C LEU A 250 6.35 22.30 13.91
N GLY A 251 5.14 22.24 14.44
CA GLY A 251 4.15 23.35 14.42
C GLY A 251 3.50 23.56 13.04
N ILE A 252 3.57 22.57 12.14
CA ILE A 252 3.03 22.65 10.78
C ILE A 252 2.00 21.55 10.53
N THR A 253 1.22 21.71 9.47
CA THR A 253 0.23 20.72 9.01
C THR A 253 0.76 19.90 7.85
N GLY A 254 0.17 18.72 7.60
CA GLY A 254 0.49 17.88 6.44
C GLY A 254 0.31 18.64 5.11
N GLN A 255 -0.73 19.50 5.01
CA GLN A 255 -0.97 20.31 3.82
C GLN A 255 0.13 21.34 3.58
N GLN A 256 0.62 22.00 4.63
CA GLN A 256 1.73 22.96 4.52
C GLN A 256 3.01 22.27 4.10
N ALA A 257 3.32 21.13 4.72
CA ALA A 257 4.48 20.31 4.40
C ALA A 257 4.45 19.78 2.97
N GLU A 258 3.31 19.22 2.51
CA GLU A 258 3.11 18.75 1.12
C GLU A 258 3.42 19.86 0.11
N ARG A 259 2.86 21.07 0.30
CA ARG A 259 3.06 22.21 -0.60
C ARG A 259 4.50 22.71 -0.63
N ALA A 260 5.15 22.79 0.53
CA ALA A 260 6.54 23.25 0.61
C ALA A 260 7.50 22.27 -0.09
N LEU A 261 7.29 20.96 0.09
CA LEU A 261 8.07 19.94 -0.58
C LEU A 261 7.83 19.94 -2.10
N GLU A 262 6.57 20.06 -2.53
CA GLU A 262 6.24 20.14 -3.96
C GLU A 262 6.90 21.36 -4.63
N ALA A 263 6.95 22.49 -3.96
CA ALA A 263 7.58 23.71 -4.47
C ALA A 263 9.08 23.55 -4.76
N VAL A 264 9.77 22.65 -4.06
CA VAL A 264 11.19 22.34 -4.30
C VAL A 264 11.41 21.08 -5.16
N GLY A 265 10.34 20.48 -5.69
CA GLY A 265 10.40 19.31 -6.57
C GLY A 265 10.44 17.97 -5.85
N ILE A 266 10.13 17.92 -4.57
CA ILE A 266 9.98 16.67 -3.80
C ILE A 266 8.49 16.33 -3.69
N ILE A 267 8.08 15.24 -4.34
CA ILE A 267 6.68 14.82 -4.35
C ILE A 267 6.40 13.91 -3.16
N ALA A 268 5.56 14.40 -2.26
CA ALA A 268 5.01 13.68 -1.12
C ALA A 268 3.49 13.88 -1.07
N ASN A 269 2.79 13.13 -0.24
CA ASN A 269 1.39 13.44 0.01
C ASN A 269 1.10 13.61 1.49
N LYS A 270 0.28 14.61 1.80
CA LYS A 270 -0.32 14.69 3.13
C LYS A 270 -1.15 13.46 3.42
N ASN A 271 -1.13 13.03 4.66
CA ASN A 271 -1.84 11.83 5.11
C ASN A 271 -2.33 12.03 6.54
N ALA A 272 -3.54 11.53 6.82
CA ALA A 272 -3.96 11.45 8.21
C ALA A 272 -3.01 10.52 8.98
N ILE A 273 -2.74 10.87 10.22
CA ILE A 273 -2.11 9.97 11.20
C ILE A 273 -3.21 9.30 12.03
N PRO A 274 -2.94 8.17 12.71
CA PRO A 274 -3.93 7.59 13.61
C PRO A 274 -4.41 8.61 14.63
N TYR A 275 -5.73 8.67 14.85
CA TYR A 275 -6.37 9.64 15.75
C TYR A 275 -6.08 11.11 15.41
N ASP A 276 -5.93 11.42 14.13
CA ASP A 276 -5.57 12.76 13.63
C ASP A 276 -6.56 13.84 14.12
N PRO A 277 -6.10 14.88 14.81
CA PRO A 277 -6.96 15.99 15.23
C PRO A 277 -7.36 16.93 14.07
N GLN A 278 -6.69 16.84 12.93
CA GLN A 278 -6.94 17.69 11.77
C GLN A 278 -7.97 17.06 10.80
N PRO A 279 -8.76 17.90 10.11
CA PRO A 279 -9.69 17.38 9.11
C PRO A 279 -8.93 16.76 7.91
N PRO A 280 -9.56 15.83 7.15
CA PRO A 280 -8.91 15.07 6.07
C PRO A 280 -8.26 15.92 4.96
N ARG A 281 -8.67 17.17 4.78
CA ARG A 281 -8.08 18.07 3.78
C ARG A 281 -6.80 18.77 4.25
N VAL A 282 -6.55 18.77 5.56
CA VAL A 282 -5.39 19.42 6.19
C VAL A 282 -4.37 18.38 6.63
N THR A 283 -4.78 17.43 7.44
CA THR A 283 -4.00 16.34 8.04
C THR A 283 -2.82 16.79 8.89
N SER A 284 -2.32 15.88 9.72
CA SER A 284 -1.16 16.11 10.58
C SER A 284 0.09 15.42 10.09
N GLY A 285 -0.02 14.60 9.05
CA GLY A 285 1.09 13.76 8.60
C GLY A 285 1.43 13.88 7.12
N LEU A 286 2.57 13.27 6.80
CA LEU A 286 3.05 13.01 5.45
C LEU A 286 3.30 11.52 5.27
N ARG A 287 2.91 10.98 4.12
CA ARG A 287 3.34 9.67 3.66
C ARG A 287 4.47 9.84 2.65
N LEU A 288 5.62 9.25 2.98
CA LEU A 288 6.80 9.20 2.13
C LEU A 288 7.06 7.74 1.74
N GLY A 289 7.66 7.51 0.59
CA GLY A 289 8.00 6.17 0.15
C GLY A 289 9.16 6.15 -0.82
N THR A 290 9.87 5.05 -0.87
CA THR A 290 11.11 4.89 -1.63
C THR A 290 11.00 4.15 -2.98
N PRO A 291 9.82 3.62 -3.43
CA PRO A 291 9.75 2.87 -4.68
C PRO A 291 10.26 3.61 -5.91
N ALA A 292 9.90 4.89 -6.06
CA ALA A 292 10.28 5.69 -7.22
C ALA A 292 11.79 5.94 -7.29
N ILE A 293 12.38 6.39 -6.20
CA ILE A 293 13.82 6.68 -6.13
C ILE A 293 14.66 5.40 -6.24
N THR A 294 14.23 4.29 -5.60
CA THR A 294 14.91 2.99 -5.72
C THR A 294 14.82 2.44 -7.15
N SER A 295 13.66 2.61 -7.84
CA SER A 295 13.51 2.21 -9.24
C SER A 295 14.44 2.97 -10.19
N ARG A 296 14.81 4.21 -9.84
CA ARG A 296 15.79 5.03 -10.56
C ARG A 296 17.24 4.65 -10.24
N GLY A 297 17.48 3.74 -9.31
CA GLY A 297 18.81 3.25 -8.93
C GLY A 297 19.43 3.96 -7.74
N MET A 298 18.71 4.85 -7.05
CA MET A 298 19.17 5.51 -5.83
C MET A 298 19.29 4.51 -4.69
N LYS A 299 20.39 4.63 -3.94
CA LYS A 299 20.74 3.79 -2.78
C LYS A 299 20.99 4.66 -1.55
N GLU A 300 21.60 4.08 -0.52
CA GLU A 300 21.82 4.72 0.77
C GLU A 300 22.50 6.12 0.69
N PRO A 301 23.52 6.36 -0.14
CA PRO A 301 24.11 7.70 -0.24
C PRO A 301 23.12 8.76 -0.72
N GLU A 302 22.34 8.44 -1.74
CA GLU A 302 21.34 9.36 -2.30
C GLU A 302 20.16 9.55 -1.36
N VAL A 303 19.73 8.50 -0.65
CA VAL A 303 18.66 8.58 0.35
C VAL A 303 19.01 9.50 1.50
N LYS A 304 20.29 9.52 1.94
CA LYS A 304 20.78 10.48 2.93
C LYS A 304 20.67 11.93 2.44
N LEU A 305 20.99 12.16 1.17
CA LEU A 305 20.82 13.49 0.57
C LEU A 305 19.32 13.88 0.55
N VAL A 306 18.44 12.96 0.14
CA VAL A 306 17.01 13.18 0.13
C VAL A 306 16.48 13.45 1.54
N ALA A 307 16.91 12.70 2.55
CA ALA A 307 16.55 12.95 3.94
C ALA A 307 16.97 14.35 4.41
N GLY A 308 18.22 14.76 4.10
CA GLY A 308 18.72 16.11 4.39
C GLY A 308 17.89 17.22 3.73
N MET A 309 17.51 17.05 2.47
CA MET A 309 16.64 17.97 1.74
C MET A 309 15.25 18.07 2.39
N LEU A 310 14.63 16.94 2.74
CA LEU A 310 13.35 16.89 3.46
C LEU A 310 13.43 17.62 4.80
N ILE A 311 14.45 17.34 5.61
CA ILE A 311 14.65 17.96 6.92
C ILE A 311 14.80 19.47 6.80
N ASN A 312 15.59 19.95 5.83
CA ASN A 312 15.83 21.38 5.62
C ASN A 312 14.52 22.12 5.28
N VAL A 313 13.69 21.56 4.39
CA VAL A 313 12.42 22.18 4.01
C VAL A 313 11.41 22.14 5.16
N LEU A 314 11.29 21.01 5.87
CA LEU A 314 10.28 20.82 6.91
C LEU A 314 10.56 21.64 8.18
N LYS A 315 11.83 21.97 8.47
CA LYS A 315 12.21 22.77 9.64
C LYS A 315 11.87 24.24 9.53
N ASP A 316 11.84 24.79 8.32
CA ASP A 316 11.47 26.18 8.08
C ASP A 316 10.79 26.33 6.71
N LEU A 317 9.49 26.44 6.71
CA LEU A 317 8.68 26.54 5.48
C LEU A 317 8.77 27.92 4.81
N GLU A 318 9.29 28.92 5.49
CA GLU A 318 9.37 30.31 5.01
C GLU A 318 10.77 30.70 4.51
N ASP A 319 11.80 29.86 4.75
CA ASP A 319 13.17 30.12 4.31
C ASP A 319 13.33 29.89 2.79
N LYS A 320 13.12 30.98 2.05
CA LYS A 320 13.22 30.99 0.58
C LYS A 320 14.62 30.67 0.05
N GLU A 321 15.68 31.03 0.79
CA GLU A 321 17.06 30.77 0.39
C GLU A 321 17.36 29.26 0.48
N THR A 322 17.01 28.64 1.61
CA THR A 322 17.11 27.18 1.77
C THR A 322 16.25 26.46 0.73
N HIS A 323 15.01 26.89 0.46
CA HIS A 323 14.17 26.27 -0.55
C HIS A 323 14.74 26.37 -1.96
N ALA A 324 15.32 27.52 -2.34
CA ALA A 324 15.98 27.67 -3.64
C ALA A 324 17.21 26.75 -3.77
N LYS A 325 17.99 26.62 -2.69
CA LYS A 325 19.14 25.69 -2.64
C LYS A 325 18.68 24.24 -2.77
N VAL A 326 17.67 23.82 -1.99
CA VAL A 326 17.13 22.45 -2.06
C VAL A 326 16.56 22.15 -3.44
N ALA A 327 15.85 23.08 -4.08
CA ALA A 327 15.34 22.89 -5.45
C ALA A 327 16.49 22.64 -6.46
N ALA A 328 17.60 23.35 -6.32
CA ALA A 328 18.79 23.14 -7.15
C ALA A 328 19.45 21.78 -6.87
N GLU A 329 19.53 21.37 -5.61
CA GLU A 329 20.05 20.05 -5.19
C GLU A 329 19.19 18.90 -5.72
N VAL A 330 17.85 19.01 -5.62
CA VAL A 330 16.90 18.03 -6.20
C VAL A 330 17.12 17.89 -7.69
N LYS A 331 17.24 19.01 -8.43
CA LYS A 331 17.50 19.00 -9.87
C LYS A 331 18.83 18.35 -10.20
N ALA A 332 19.89 18.68 -9.46
CA ALA A 332 21.21 18.12 -9.65
C ALA A 332 21.24 16.60 -9.37
N LEU A 333 20.60 16.15 -8.29
CA LEU A 333 20.50 14.73 -7.97
C LEU A 333 19.70 13.97 -9.02
N THR A 334 18.49 14.45 -9.36
CA THR A 334 17.60 13.74 -10.29
C THR A 334 18.13 13.67 -11.71
N SER A 335 19.01 14.59 -12.14
CA SER A 335 19.64 14.54 -13.45
C SER A 335 20.69 13.42 -13.60
N GLN A 336 21.16 12.85 -12.50
CA GLN A 336 22.13 11.74 -12.49
C GLN A 336 21.44 10.37 -12.59
N PHE A 337 20.14 10.32 -12.35
CA PHE A 337 19.36 9.09 -12.28
C PHE A 337 18.19 9.15 -13.27
N GLY A 338 18.29 8.46 -14.39
CA GLY A 338 17.27 8.40 -15.42
C GLY A 338 15.97 7.73 -14.94
N ILE A 339 14.91 7.96 -15.67
CA ILE A 339 13.62 7.29 -15.44
C ILE A 339 13.59 6.01 -16.29
N PRO A 340 13.49 4.82 -15.68
CA PRO A 340 13.47 3.57 -16.41
C PRO A 340 12.35 3.54 -17.47
N GLY A 341 12.68 3.16 -18.70
CA GLY A 341 11.75 3.11 -19.83
C GLY A 341 11.45 4.46 -20.50
N ILE A 342 12.02 5.57 -20.02
CA ILE A 342 11.96 6.89 -20.65
C ILE A 342 13.35 7.33 -21.09
N ASP A 343 14.32 7.29 -20.20
CA ASP A 343 15.70 7.77 -20.41
C ASP A 343 16.69 6.63 -20.70
N SER A 344 16.20 5.37 -20.80
CA SER A 344 17.03 4.16 -21.01
C SER A 344 16.75 3.50 -22.34
#